data_6a135cacba462e06dabece2f842b3976
#
_entry.id   6a135cacba462e06dabece2f842b3976
#
_cell.length_a   1.000
_cell.length_b   1.000
_cell.length_c   1.000
_cell.angle_alpha   90.00
_cell.angle_beta   90.00
_cell.angle_gamma   90.00
#
_symmetry.space_group_name_H-M   'P 1'
#
loop_
_entity.id
_entity.type
_entity.pdbx_description
1 polymer ?
#
loop_
_entity_poly.entity_id
_entity_poly.type
_entity_poly.pdbx_seq_one_letter_code
_entity_poly.pdbx_strand_id
1 'polypeptide(L)'
;MTCRALCLQWGWGKRLRFPLLWGGLAVGLSVLSSVGVRAEPQPQHLPLEAQWCLKSGTCLLLEVADKAEEQRLGLMQRHALPSGQGMWFPFQPARRLRFWMHNTLAALDMVFVDQGRVIAIEADVPVCPRLPCPSYGPKLPADGVVELAAGEAARLSIKVGDFVQIQPLLKPVDWQP
;
A
#
# COMPACT_ATOMS: atom_id res chain seq x y z
N MET A 1 8.20 65.52 17.40
CA MET A 1 9.52 65.86 17.94
C MET A 1 10.54 65.11 17.10
N THR A 2 11.01 65.65 15.93
CA THR A 2 12.17 66.55 15.75
C THR A 2 13.44 65.91 16.31
N CYS A 3 14.46 65.56 15.50
CA CYS A 3 15.41 66.39 14.75
C CYS A 3 16.34 65.41 13.97
N ARG A 4 16.57 65.57 12.68
CA ARG A 4 17.67 66.31 11.99
C ARG A 4 19.04 65.66 12.26
N ALA A 5 19.63 64.99 11.26
CA ALA A 5 20.45 65.53 10.16
C ALA A 5 21.82 66.06 10.64
N LEU A 6 22.87 65.54 10.01
CA LEU A 6 23.95 66.38 9.48
C LEU A 6 24.99 65.56 8.70
N CYS A 7 25.18 65.99 7.51
CA CYS A 7 26.26 65.73 6.57
C CYS A 7 27.64 66.00 7.12
N LEU A 8 28.65 65.41 6.55
CA LEU A 8 29.80 66.14 6.02
C LEU A 8 30.75 65.20 5.28
N GLN A 9 30.93 65.50 4.09
CA GLN A 9 31.84 65.36 3.02
C GLN A 9 33.34 65.44 3.34
N TRP A 10 34.10 65.06 2.34
CA TRP A 10 35.53 65.29 1.99
C TRP A 10 36.39 64.05 2.35
N GLY A 11 37.25 63.50 1.50
CA GLY A 11 37.96 64.07 0.40
C GLY A 11 38.77 63.08 -0.41
N TRP A 12 39.17 63.51 -1.46
CA TRP A 12 39.97 63.00 -2.57
C TRP A 12 41.24 62.23 -2.22
N GLY A 13 41.56 61.19 -3.03
CA GLY A 13 42.96 60.92 -3.24
C GLY A 13 43.38 59.56 -3.70
N LYS A 14 43.75 59.49 -4.96
CA LYS A 14 44.71 58.56 -5.59
C LYS A 14 44.29 57.32 -6.20
N ARG A 15 44.20 57.35 -7.53
CA ARG A 15 44.15 56.21 -8.44
C ARG A 15 45.46 55.41 -8.37
N LEU A 16 45.39 54.19 -7.99
CA LEU A 16 46.41 53.18 -8.27
C LEU A 16 45.84 52.22 -9.28
N ARG A 17 46.36 52.28 -10.49
CA ARG A 17 46.11 51.30 -11.56
C ARG A 17 46.93 50.06 -11.26
N PHE A 18 46.28 48.96 -11.00
CA PHE A 18 46.86 47.61 -11.07
C PHE A 18 46.32 46.87 -12.28
N PRO A 19 47.17 46.17 -13.03
CA PRO A 19 46.77 45.48 -14.26
C PRO A 19 45.99 44.23 -13.91
N LEU A 20 44.94 44.02 -14.69
CA LEU A 20 44.11 42.83 -14.75
C LEU A 20 44.92 41.62 -15.18
N LEU A 21 45.08 40.65 -14.32
CA LEU A 21 45.33 39.27 -14.69
C LEU A 21 44.06 38.49 -14.38
N TRP A 22 43.23 38.34 -15.40
CA TRP A 22 42.06 37.47 -15.36
C TRP A 22 42.51 36.02 -15.54
N GLY A 23 42.69 35.32 -14.43
CA GLY A 23 42.71 33.87 -14.37
C GLY A 23 41.35 33.40 -13.93
N GLY A 24 40.43 33.26 -14.87
CA GLY A 24 39.09 32.73 -14.60
C GLY A 24 39.15 31.19 -14.36
N LEU A 25 39.18 30.78 -13.11
CA LEU A 25 38.83 29.41 -12.74
C LEU A 25 37.29 29.32 -12.70
N ALA A 26 36.72 28.88 -13.79
CA ALA A 26 35.32 28.48 -13.81
C ALA A 26 35.20 27.18 -13.02
N VAL A 27 34.84 27.24 -11.75
CA VAL A 27 34.41 26.08 -10.96
C VAL A 27 33.01 25.74 -11.44
N GLY A 28 32.95 24.77 -12.37
CA GLY A 28 31.70 24.18 -12.82
C GLY A 28 31.06 23.43 -11.64
N LEU A 29 30.05 24.03 -11.03
CA LEU A 29 29.18 23.35 -10.07
C LEU A 29 28.32 22.35 -10.85
N SER A 30 28.79 21.10 -10.98
CA SER A 30 28.00 20.01 -11.49
C SER A 30 26.91 19.68 -10.47
N VAL A 31 25.69 20.19 -10.67
CA VAL A 31 24.53 19.79 -9.91
C VAL A 31 24.19 18.35 -10.35
N LEU A 32 24.65 17.38 -9.60
CA LEU A 32 24.20 15.99 -9.72
C LEU A 32 22.72 15.95 -9.29
N SER A 33 21.82 16.06 -10.27
CA SER A 33 20.40 15.78 -10.06
C SER A 33 20.28 14.30 -9.72
N SER A 34 20.16 13.98 -8.44
CA SER A 34 19.79 12.65 -7.99
C SER A 34 18.36 12.36 -8.47
N VAL A 35 18.24 11.63 -9.56
CA VAL A 35 16.97 11.01 -9.96
C VAL A 35 16.65 10.01 -8.87
N GLY A 36 15.73 10.38 -7.98
CA GLY A 36 15.22 9.48 -6.95
C GLY A 36 14.55 8.29 -7.64
N VAL A 37 15.25 7.17 -7.70
CA VAL A 37 14.64 5.89 -8.07
C VAL A 37 13.59 5.60 -7.02
N ARG A 38 12.30 5.71 -7.37
CA ARG A 38 11.22 5.21 -6.52
C ARG A 38 11.41 3.70 -6.44
N ALA A 39 11.82 3.22 -5.27
CA ALA A 39 11.84 1.80 -5.01
C ALA A 39 10.40 1.26 -5.17
N GLU A 40 10.25 0.20 -5.95
CA GLU A 40 9.00 -0.55 -6.00
C GLU A 40 8.66 -1.02 -4.59
N PRO A 41 7.39 -0.99 -4.18
CA PRO A 41 7.01 -1.47 -2.86
C PRO A 41 7.40 -2.94 -2.73
N GLN A 42 8.13 -3.26 -1.67
CA GLN A 42 8.49 -4.66 -1.40
C GLN A 42 7.24 -5.43 -0.99
N PRO A 43 7.12 -6.71 -1.40
CA PRO A 43 6.02 -7.55 -0.95
C PRO A 43 6.04 -7.71 0.57
N GLN A 44 4.86 -7.61 1.19
CA GLN A 44 4.74 -7.93 2.60
C GLN A 44 4.37 -9.40 2.78
N HIS A 45 4.85 -9.99 3.86
CA HIS A 45 4.47 -11.32 4.32
C HIS A 45 4.16 -11.19 5.81
N LEU A 46 2.88 -11.28 6.15
CA LEU A 46 2.43 -11.24 7.53
C LEU A 46 2.37 -12.66 8.10
N PRO A 47 2.50 -12.83 9.41
CA PRO A 47 2.30 -14.14 10.01
C PRO A 47 0.86 -14.62 9.79
N LEU A 48 0.68 -15.94 9.69
CA LEU A 48 -0.64 -16.55 9.75
C LEU A 48 -1.07 -16.52 11.21
N GLU A 49 -2.00 -15.65 11.56
CA GLU A 49 -2.41 -15.43 12.95
C GLU A 49 -3.91 -15.59 13.19
N ALA A 50 -4.67 -15.84 12.12
CA ALA A 50 -6.10 -16.11 12.22
C ALA A 50 -6.51 -17.30 11.35
N GLN A 51 -7.72 -17.79 11.58
CA GLN A 51 -8.33 -18.85 10.79
C GLN A 51 -9.81 -18.59 10.56
N TRP A 52 -10.28 -19.08 9.44
CA TRP A 52 -11.71 -19.18 9.12
C TRP A 52 -12.07 -20.63 8.82
N CYS A 53 -12.81 -21.29 9.73
CA CYS A 53 -13.26 -22.65 9.54
C CYS A 53 -14.64 -22.66 8.87
N LEU A 54 -14.73 -23.38 7.76
CA LEU A 54 -15.95 -23.55 6.98
C LEU A 54 -16.83 -24.65 7.58
N LYS A 55 -18.10 -24.71 7.19
CA LYS A 55 -19.04 -25.76 7.62
C LYS A 55 -18.57 -27.16 7.24
N SER A 56 -17.75 -27.30 6.20
CA SER A 56 -17.13 -28.56 5.79
C SER A 56 -16.10 -29.10 6.79
N GLY A 57 -15.69 -28.30 7.78
CA GLY A 57 -14.58 -28.60 8.68
C GLY A 57 -13.19 -28.17 8.15
N THR A 58 -13.10 -27.70 6.91
CA THR A 58 -11.86 -27.14 6.35
C THR A 58 -11.63 -25.76 6.93
N CYS A 59 -10.43 -25.48 7.43
CA CYS A 59 -10.05 -24.16 7.91
C CYS A 59 -9.05 -23.50 6.96
N LEU A 60 -9.29 -22.24 6.64
CA LEU A 60 -8.37 -21.34 5.97
C LEU A 60 -7.47 -20.69 7.00
N LEU A 61 -6.18 -20.65 6.76
CA LEU A 61 -5.22 -19.88 7.56
C LEU A 61 -5.07 -18.49 6.96
N LEU A 62 -5.10 -17.47 7.81
CA LEU A 62 -5.18 -16.09 7.35
C LEU A 62 -4.05 -15.24 7.94
N GLU A 63 -3.38 -14.52 7.06
CA GLU A 63 -2.66 -13.30 7.41
C GLU A 63 -3.68 -12.22 7.78
N VAL A 64 -3.36 -11.31 8.72
CA VAL A 64 -4.27 -10.24 9.11
C VAL A 64 -3.65 -8.89 8.80
N ALA A 65 -4.24 -8.15 7.87
CA ALA A 65 -3.85 -6.80 7.50
C ALA A 65 -4.76 -5.79 8.23
N ASP A 66 -4.44 -5.49 9.48
CA ASP A 66 -5.24 -4.61 10.35
C ASP A 66 -4.68 -3.18 10.44
N LYS A 67 -3.42 -2.95 10.03
CA LYS A 67 -2.82 -1.61 9.97
C LYS A 67 -3.02 -0.98 8.60
N ALA A 68 -3.13 0.34 8.57
CA ALA A 68 -3.36 1.10 7.34
C ALA A 68 -2.33 0.79 6.24
N GLU A 69 -1.07 0.63 6.59
CA GLU A 69 0.00 0.30 5.64
C GLU A 69 -0.12 -1.14 5.13
N GLU A 70 -0.44 -2.09 5.99
CA GLU A 70 -0.68 -3.49 5.63
C GLU A 70 -1.88 -3.60 4.68
N GLN A 71 -2.99 -2.88 4.98
CA GLN A 71 -4.17 -2.82 4.11
C GLN A 71 -3.85 -2.16 2.76
N ARG A 72 -2.97 -1.17 2.74
CA ARG A 72 -2.55 -0.49 1.50
C ARG A 72 -1.71 -1.41 0.61
N LEU A 73 -0.80 -2.18 1.19
CA LEU A 73 0.08 -3.12 0.48
C LEU A 73 -0.67 -4.38 0.07
N GLY A 74 -1.45 -4.95 0.98
CA GLY A 74 -2.18 -6.20 0.72
C GLY A 74 -1.28 -7.28 0.11
N LEU A 75 -1.73 -7.88 -0.97
CA LEU A 75 -1.02 -8.93 -1.71
C LEU A 75 -0.19 -8.40 -2.90
N MET A 76 0.12 -7.09 -2.92
CA MET A 76 0.97 -6.51 -3.97
C MET A 76 2.33 -7.19 -4.04
N GLN A 77 2.86 -7.37 -5.26
CA GLN A 77 4.17 -7.96 -5.58
C GLN A 77 4.35 -9.41 -5.08
N ARG A 78 3.26 -10.10 -4.75
CA ARG A 78 3.29 -11.49 -4.29
C ARG A 78 2.82 -12.43 -5.40
N HIS A 79 3.42 -13.63 -5.42
CA HIS A 79 2.89 -14.76 -6.18
C HIS A 79 1.56 -15.23 -5.58
N ALA A 80 0.87 -16.14 -6.29
CA ALA A 80 -0.38 -16.71 -5.80
C ALA A 80 -0.20 -17.31 -4.40
N LEU A 81 -1.21 -17.06 -3.55
CA LEU A 81 -1.24 -17.67 -2.22
C LEU A 81 -1.35 -19.20 -2.33
N PRO A 82 -0.74 -19.94 -1.40
CA PRO A 82 -0.97 -21.37 -1.28
C PRO A 82 -2.46 -21.69 -1.04
N SER A 83 -2.92 -22.85 -1.53
CA SER A 83 -4.27 -23.33 -1.24
C SER A 83 -4.50 -23.46 0.27
N GLY A 84 -5.66 -23.03 0.75
CA GLY A 84 -5.98 -23.01 2.18
C GLY A 84 -5.41 -21.82 2.94
N GLN A 85 -4.80 -20.86 2.25
CA GLN A 85 -4.32 -19.61 2.86
C GLN A 85 -5.03 -18.40 2.24
N GLY A 86 -5.10 -17.30 3.00
CA GLY A 86 -5.69 -16.04 2.59
C GLY A 86 -5.15 -14.86 3.38
N MET A 87 -5.64 -13.67 3.02
CA MET A 87 -5.40 -12.46 3.80
C MET A 87 -6.73 -11.86 4.22
N TRP A 88 -6.90 -11.59 5.51
CA TRP A 88 -8.05 -10.94 6.11
C TRP A 88 -7.79 -9.45 6.31
N PHE A 89 -8.71 -8.64 5.83
CA PHE A 89 -8.69 -7.17 5.98
C PHE A 89 -9.90 -6.75 6.81
N PRO A 90 -9.77 -6.53 8.13
CA PRO A 90 -10.83 -5.98 8.96
C PRO A 90 -11.01 -4.48 8.75
N PHE A 91 -12.27 -4.01 8.79
CA PHE A 91 -12.61 -2.59 8.71
C PHE A 91 -13.68 -2.23 9.73
N GLN A 92 -13.38 -1.30 10.61
CA GLN A 92 -14.33 -0.76 11.56
C GLN A 92 -14.31 0.77 11.55
N PRO A 93 -15.47 1.42 11.40
CA PRO A 93 -16.80 0.83 11.14
C PRO A 93 -16.93 0.24 9.73
N ALA A 94 -17.96 -0.59 9.53
CA ALA A 94 -18.32 -1.08 8.20
C ALA A 94 -18.50 0.08 7.22
N ARG A 95 -17.98 -0.07 6.02
CA ARG A 95 -18.00 0.99 4.99
C ARG A 95 -18.05 0.39 3.59
N ARG A 96 -18.34 1.21 2.58
CA ARG A 96 -18.27 0.76 1.19
C ARG A 96 -16.80 0.50 0.83
N LEU A 97 -16.43 -0.76 0.75
CA LEU A 97 -15.09 -1.19 0.40
C LEU A 97 -14.91 -1.23 -1.12
N ARG A 98 -13.71 -0.85 -1.56
CA ARG A 98 -13.29 -0.95 -2.95
C ARG A 98 -11.84 -1.41 -3.00
N PHE A 99 -11.61 -2.53 -3.65
CA PHE A 99 -10.31 -3.15 -3.84
C PHE A 99 -9.90 -3.07 -5.30
N TRP A 100 -8.64 -3.07 -5.56
CA TRP A 100 -8.05 -3.03 -6.90
C TRP A 100 -6.90 -4.03 -7.00
N MET A 101 -6.53 -4.39 -8.23
CA MET A 101 -5.46 -5.37 -8.50
C MET A 101 -4.16 -4.71 -8.97
N HIS A 102 -3.95 -3.42 -8.65
CA HIS A 102 -2.73 -2.72 -9.02
C HIS A 102 -1.52 -3.35 -8.31
N ASN A 103 -0.46 -3.63 -9.08
CA ASN A 103 0.76 -4.29 -8.59
C ASN A 103 0.54 -5.70 -8.00
N THR A 104 -0.61 -6.32 -8.18
CA THR A 104 -0.85 -7.71 -7.78
C THR A 104 -0.41 -8.63 -8.93
N LEU A 105 0.36 -9.69 -8.63
CA LEU A 105 0.96 -10.56 -9.66
C LEU A 105 0.11 -11.79 -9.99
N ALA A 106 -0.90 -12.10 -9.17
CA ALA A 106 -1.80 -13.24 -9.36
C ALA A 106 -3.25 -12.80 -9.28
N ALA A 107 -4.14 -13.49 -10.00
CA ALA A 107 -5.58 -13.29 -9.87
C ALA A 107 -6.06 -13.75 -8.49
N LEU A 108 -7.12 -13.09 -7.97
CA LEU A 108 -7.63 -13.31 -6.61
C LEU A 108 -9.16 -13.50 -6.61
N ASP A 109 -9.64 -14.23 -5.61
CA ASP A 109 -11.04 -14.17 -5.18
C ASP A 109 -11.12 -13.21 -3.99
N MET A 110 -12.09 -12.28 -4.00
CA MET A 110 -12.35 -11.34 -2.92
C MET A 110 -13.68 -11.65 -2.27
N VAL A 111 -13.66 -12.16 -1.05
CA VAL A 111 -14.86 -12.52 -0.28
C VAL A 111 -15.19 -11.41 0.70
N PHE A 112 -16.23 -10.62 0.41
CA PHE A 112 -16.67 -9.49 1.23
C PHE A 112 -17.58 -9.95 2.35
N VAL A 113 -17.33 -9.46 3.54
CA VAL A 113 -17.99 -9.86 4.78
C VAL A 113 -18.64 -8.64 5.43
N ASP A 114 -19.83 -8.84 5.98
CA ASP A 114 -20.48 -7.91 6.88
C ASP A 114 -21.23 -8.68 7.97
N GLN A 115 -21.06 -8.26 9.22
CA GLN A 115 -21.69 -8.88 10.39
C GLN A 115 -21.57 -10.41 10.43
N GLY A 116 -20.37 -10.92 10.12
CA GLY A 116 -20.06 -12.34 10.15
C GLY A 116 -20.75 -13.15 9.04
N ARG A 117 -21.11 -12.53 7.92
CA ARG A 117 -21.66 -13.21 6.75
C ARG A 117 -20.99 -12.75 5.46
N VAL A 118 -20.82 -13.66 4.54
CA VAL A 118 -20.44 -13.35 3.16
C VAL A 118 -21.58 -12.58 2.49
N ILE A 119 -21.31 -11.34 2.06
CA ILE A 119 -22.32 -10.49 1.37
C ILE A 119 -22.08 -10.37 -0.13
N ALA A 120 -20.85 -10.62 -0.59
CA ALA A 120 -20.47 -10.63 -2.01
C ALA A 120 -19.19 -11.44 -2.22
N ILE A 121 -19.02 -11.95 -3.42
CA ILE A 121 -17.78 -12.60 -3.87
C ILE A 121 -17.47 -12.04 -5.26
N GLU A 122 -16.30 -11.43 -5.41
CA GLU A 122 -15.70 -11.11 -6.70
C GLU A 122 -14.70 -12.23 -7.01
N ALA A 123 -15.06 -13.12 -7.90
CA ALA A 123 -14.26 -14.30 -8.20
C ALA A 123 -13.36 -14.08 -9.41
N ASP A 124 -12.19 -14.70 -9.38
CA ASP A 124 -11.20 -14.71 -10.47
C ASP A 124 -10.87 -13.29 -10.99
N VAL A 125 -10.67 -12.36 -10.04
CA VAL A 125 -10.39 -10.97 -10.36
C VAL A 125 -9.00 -10.87 -11.00
N PRO A 126 -8.91 -10.40 -12.26
CA PRO A 126 -7.66 -10.42 -13.01
C PRO A 126 -6.67 -9.36 -12.50
N VAL A 127 -5.38 -9.63 -12.68
CA VAL A 127 -4.31 -8.66 -12.42
C VAL A 127 -4.47 -7.38 -13.26
N CYS A 128 -3.99 -6.26 -12.70
CA CYS A 128 -3.99 -4.98 -13.41
C CYS A 128 -2.58 -4.39 -13.48
N PRO A 129 -1.84 -4.67 -14.57
CA PRO A 129 -0.44 -4.26 -14.69
C PRO A 129 -0.24 -2.77 -14.98
N ARG A 130 -1.30 -2.04 -15.37
CA ARG A 130 -1.22 -0.62 -15.75
C ARG A 130 -2.45 0.15 -15.27
N LEU A 131 -2.22 1.34 -14.75
CA LEU A 131 -3.28 2.27 -14.41
C LEU A 131 -3.97 2.86 -15.67
N PRO A 132 -5.28 3.17 -15.60
CA PRO A 132 -6.16 3.03 -14.43
C PRO A 132 -6.64 1.60 -14.22
N CYS A 133 -6.66 1.14 -12.95
CA CYS A 133 -7.20 -0.17 -12.59
C CYS A 133 -8.69 -0.07 -12.24
N PRO A 134 -9.51 -1.05 -12.63
CA PRO A 134 -10.86 -1.17 -12.12
C PRO A 134 -10.85 -1.42 -10.61
N SER A 135 -11.96 -1.11 -9.95
CA SER A 135 -12.14 -1.40 -8.53
C SER A 135 -13.34 -2.31 -8.32
N TYR A 136 -13.18 -3.27 -7.44
CA TYR A 136 -14.13 -4.34 -7.14
C TYR A 136 -14.71 -4.16 -5.74
N GLY A 137 -15.92 -4.65 -5.52
CA GLY A 137 -16.55 -4.64 -4.21
C GLY A 137 -18.05 -4.41 -4.24
N PRO A 138 -18.74 -4.75 -3.15
CA PRO A 138 -20.18 -4.69 -3.06
C PRO A 138 -20.74 -3.26 -3.08
N LYS A 139 -22.03 -3.16 -3.39
CA LYS A 139 -22.78 -1.88 -3.25
C LYS A 139 -23.08 -1.55 -1.80
N LEU A 140 -23.18 -2.57 -0.95
CA LEU A 140 -23.44 -2.46 0.48
C LEU A 140 -22.14 -2.22 1.26
N PRO A 141 -22.22 -1.64 2.46
CA PRO A 141 -21.08 -1.63 3.38
C PRO A 141 -20.61 -3.04 3.72
N ALA A 142 -19.32 -3.17 4.00
CA ALA A 142 -18.70 -4.40 4.50
C ALA A 142 -17.77 -4.05 5.66
N ASP A 143 -17.64 -4.95 6.63
CA ASP A 143 -16.73 -4.85 7.76
C ASP A 143 -15.44 -5.63 7.56
N GLY A 144 -15.31 -6.33 6.41
CA GLY A 144 -14.06 -6.99 6.04
C GLY A 144 -14.07 -7.65 4.68
N VAL A 145 -12.87 -8.07 4.28
CA VAL A 145 -12.61 -8.84 3.05
C VAL A 145 -11.62 -9.94 3.35
N VAL A 146 -11.89 -11.13 2.82
CA VAL A 146 -10.89 -12.20 2.72
C VAL A 146 -10.45 -12.30 1.27
N GLU A 147 -9.16 -12.06 1.00
CA GLU A 147 -8.54 -12.32 -0.30
C GLU A 147 -7.96 -13.74 -0.33
N LEU A 148 -8.26 -14.48 -1.38
CA LEU A 148 -7.83 -15.85 -1.62
C LEU A 148 -7.20 -15.96 -3.01
N ALA A 149 -6.45 -17.01 -3.28
CA ALA A 149 -6.07 -17.33 -4.65
C ALA A 149 -7.31 -17.51 -5.53
N ALA A 150 -7.22 -17.10 -6.80
CA ALA A 150 -8.34 -17.25 -7.75
C ALA A 150 -8.84 -18.69 -7.84
N GLY A 151 -10.16 -18.86 -7.83
CA GLY A 151 -10.83 -20.16 -7.85
C GLY A 151 -10.92 -20.87 -6.49
N GLU A 152 -10.26 -20.35 -5.46
CA GLU A 152 -10.24 -20.97 -4.13
C GLU A 152 -11.62 -20.90 -3.44
N ALA A 153 -12.35 -19.80 -3.61
CA ALA A 153 -13.70 -19.66 -3.08
C ALA A 153 -14.64 -20.73 -3.68
N ALA A 154 -14.54 -20.97 -4.98
CA ALA A 154 -15.32 -22.02 -5.66
C ALA A 154 -14.91 -23.42 -5.20
N ARG A 155 -13.60 -23.70 -5.12
CA ARG A 155 -13.06 -24.98 -4.64
C ARG A 155 -13.56 -25.32 -3.24
N LEU A 156 -13.66 -24.33 -2.38
CA LEU A 156 -14.12 -24.45 -1.00
C LEU A 156 -15.65 -24.34 -0.86
N SER A 157 -16.36 -24.15 -1.97
CA SER A 157 -17.82 -23.96 -2.00
C SER A 157 -18.33 -22.82 -1.14
N ILE A 158 -17.53 -21.74 -1.00
CA ILE A 158 -17.91 -20.52 -0.28
C ILE A 158 -19.00 -19.80 -1.07
N LYS A 159 -20.08 -19.38 -0.40
CA LYS A 159 -21.25 -18.75 -1.02
C LYS A 159 -21.70 -17.52 -0.24
N VAL A 160 -22.35 -16.60 -0.94
CA VAL A 160 -23.07 -15.51 -0.29
C VAL A 160 -24.07 -16.06 0.72
N GLY A 161 -24.06 -15.49 1.92
CA GLY A 161 -24.85 -15.93 3.07
C GLY A 161 -24.13 -16.90 4.01
N ASP A 162 -22.98 -17.44 3.65
CA ASP A 162 -22.21 -18.29 4.54
C ASP A 162 -21.70 -17.53 5.76
N PHE A 163 -21.60 -18.23 6.88
CA PHE A 163 -21.04 -17.68 8.10
C PHE A 163 -19.53 -17.54 7.99
N VAL A 164 -19.06 -16.40 8.45
CA VAL A 164 -17.64 -16.07 8.57
C VAL A 164 -17.33 -15.75 10.03
N GLN A 165 -16.55 -16.61 10.64
CA GLN A 165 -16.05 -16.37 12.00
C GLN A 165 -14.53 -16.46 11.95
N ILE A 166 -13.91 -15.28 11.90
CA ILE A 166 -12.45 -15.19 11.95
C ILE A 166 -12.02 -15.33 13.41
N GLN A 167 -11.20 -16.32 13.67
CA GLN A 167 -10.70 -16.64 15.02
C GLN A 167 -9.18 -16.50 15.06
N PRO A 168 -8.62 -15.90 16.11
CA PRO A 168 -7.16 -15.86 16.25
C PRO A 168 -6.61 -17.27 16.45
N LEU A 169 -5.43 -17.52 15.91
CA LEU A 169 -4.67 -18.74 16.22
C LEU A 169 -4.06 -18.61 17.61
N LEU A 170 -3.96 -19.73 18.31
CA LEU A 170 -3.28 -19.76 19.64
C LEU A 170 -1.81 -19.36 19.56
N LYS A 171 -1.17 -19.65 18.42
CA LYS A 171 0.19 -19.22 18.09
C LYS A 171 0.23 -18.86 16.62
N PRO A 172 0.73 -17.67 16.28
CA PRO A 172 1.01 -17.31 14.91
C PRO A 172 1.98 -18.30 14.26
N VAL A 173 1.81 -18.53 12.96
CA VAL A 173 2.70 -19.35 12.16
C VAL A 173 3.39 -18.43 11.15
N ASP A 174 4.71 -18.44 11.12
CA ASP A 174 5.45 -17.66 10.15
C ASP A 174 5.13 -18.18 8.74
N TRP A 175 4.94 -17.23 7.83
CA TRP A 175 4.72 -17.55 6.43
C TRP A 175 5.92 -18.33 5.89
N GLN A 176 5.67 -19.48 5.28
CA GLN A 176 6.68 -20.30 4.61
C GLN A 176 6.38 -20.26 3.10
N PRO A 177 7.31 -19.79 2.27
CA PRO A 177 7.14 -19.74 0.81
C PRO A 177 7.09 -21.13 0.18
#